data_d19266efe7594473e8f1f0797313d42b
#
_entry.id   d19266efe7594473e8f1f0797313d42b
#
_cell.length_a   1.000
_cell.length_b   1.000
_cell.length_c   1.000
_cell.angle_alpha   90.00
_cell.angle_beta   90.00
_cell.angle_gamma   90.00
#
_symmetry.space_group_name_H-M   'P 1'
#
loop_
_entity.id
_entity.type
_entity.pdbx_description
1 polymer ?
#
loop_
_entity_poly.entity_id
_entity_poly.type
_entity_poly.pdbx_seq_one_letter_code
_entity_poly.pdbx_strand_id
1 'polypeptide(L)'
;HKTLTIVDLHSDSLLWSRNFLNRADRGHMDLPRLEEGNVALQILSSTTKAPKGQNYDANSGDTDIVTALAIAQLQPVRTWNSLLERSLWHAEKLHRAAAASAGRLVAVATQDQLDALLAARRTKVPPPVGAMMSVEGLHNLEGHIDNLDKLYAAGVRMAGITHFFDNEFAGSMHGMKKGGLTPLGREVVARMETMGMIVDVAHCSHACVADILKMARRPVVSSHGGVQATCKVNRNLTDDEIRGVAATGGVVGIGYWDAAVCDTSPASVAKAMKHVRDLVGIEHVALGSDYDGATTVRFDTSQLVQVTEALIEAGFTDDEIRAAMGGNAIRVLRAGLVPLTPPAQ
;
A
#
# COMPACT_ATOMS: atom_id res chain seq x y z
N HIS A 1 -11.68 -12.49 15.42
CA HIS A 1 -10.97 -11.25 15.08
C HIS A 1 -9.79 -10.96 16.02
N LYS A 2 -9.97 -11.01 17.35
CA LYS A 2 -8.91 -10.68 18.34
C LYS A 2 -7.69 -11.59 18.30
N THR A 3 -7.80 -12.79 17.73
CA THR A 3 -6.69 -13.75 17.59
C THR A 3 -5.97 -13.66 16.25
N LEU A 4 -6.44 -12.77 15.35
CA LEU A 4 -5.85 -12.57 14.04
C LEU A 4 -4.60 -11.69 14.12
N THR A 5 -3.68 -11.89 13.18
CA THR A 5 -2.59 -10.99 12.89
C THR A 5 -2.98 -10.20 11.64
N ILE A 6 -3.48 -8.98 11.82
CA ILE A 6 -4.06 -8.19 10.74
C ILE A 6 -2.98 -7.29 10.12
N VAL A 7 -2.87 -7.31 8.79
CA VAL A 7 -1.98 -6.46 8.02
C VAL A 7 -2.76 -5.76 6.92
N ASP A 8 -2.67 -4.46 6.86
CA ASP A 8 -3.26 -3.63 5.82
C ASP A 8 -2.15 -3.02 4.95
N LEU A 9 -2.25 -3.19 3.65
CA LEU A 9 -1.18 -2.89 2.70
C LEU A 9 -1.14 -1.43 2.23
N HIS A 10 -2.14 -0.60 2.57
CA HIS A 10 -2.13 0.79 2.11
C HIS A 10 -2.98 1.74 2.94
N SER A 11 -2.43 2.91 3.24
CA SER A 11 -3.15 4.05 3.79
C SER A 11 -2.35 5.34 3.59
N ASP A 12 -3.05 6.47 3.36
CA ASP A 12 -2.48 7.80 3.14
C ASP A 12 -2.45 8.69 4.39
N SER A 13 -2.52 8.10 5.57
CA SER A 13 -2.60 8.87 6.83
C SER A 13 -1.42 9.82 7.05
N LEU A 14 -0.25 9.56 6.43
CA LEU A 14 0.91 10.46 6.49
C LEU A 14 0.73 11.77 5.70
N LEU A 15 -0.20 11.84 4.77
CA LEU A 15 -0.52 13.05 4.01
C LEU A 15 -1.05 14.18 4.94
N TRP A 16 -1.75 13.81 6.00
CA TRP A 16 -2.49 14.74 6.87
C TRP A 16 -1.66 15.20 8.08
N SER A 17 -1.93 16.43 8.55
CA SER A 17 -1.23 17.02 9.70
C SER A 17 -1.79 16.60 11.08
N ARG A 18 -2.54 15.49 11.14
CA ARG A 18 -3.07 14.95 12.40
C ARG A 18 -1.95 14.37 13.27
N ASN A 19 -2.16 14.43 14.60
CA ASN A 19 -1.33 13.64 15.50
C ASN A 19 -1.77 12.16 15.43
N PHE A 20 -0.94 11.36 14.79
CA PHE A 20 -1.22 9.94 14.55
C PHE A 20 -1.36 9.10 15.85
N LEU A 21 -0.80 9.59 16.97
CA LEU A 21 -0.85 8.89 18.26
C LEU A 21 -2.16 9.10 19.03
N ASN A 22 -2.98 10.04 18.60
CA ASN A 22 -4.23 10.40 19.26
C ASN A 22 -5.42 10.11 18.37
N ARG A 23 -6.54 9.67 18.95
CA ARG A 23 -7.80 9.53 18.23
C ARG A 23 -8.26 10.90 17.72
N ALA A 24 -8.39 11.04 16.42
CA ALA A 24 -8.84 12.26 15.78
C ALA A 24 -10.36 12.20 15.50
N ASP A 25 -11.00 13.38 15.41
CA ASP A 25 -12.41 13.49 15.06
C ASP A 25 -12.67 13.21 13.57
N ARG A 26 -11.60 13.20 12.76
CA ARG A 26 -11.64 13.00 11.31
C ARG A 26 -10.61 11.96 10.87
N GLY A 27 -10.88 11.34 9.71
CA GLY A 27 -10.03 10.29 9.14
C GLY A 27 -10.43 8.90 9.63
N HIS A 28 -9.86 7.91 8.98
CA HIS A 28 -10.24 6.52 9.15
C HIS A 28 -9.25 5.73 10.02
N MET A 29 -8.06 6.29 10.27
CA MET A 29 -6.98 5.61 10.93
C MET A 29 -6.12 6.53 11.80
N ASP A 30 -5.77 6.06 12.95
CA ASP A 30 -4.79 6.57 13.91
C ASP A 30 -4.38 5.41 14.84
N LEU A 31 -3.37 5.61 15.67
CA LEU A 31 -2.87 4.53 16.54
C LEU A 31 -3.97 3.93 17.45
N PRO A 32 -4.85 4.71 18.12
CA PRO A 32 -5.96 4.12 18.88
C PRO A 32 -6.89 3.26 18.04
N ARG A 33 -7.23 3.68 16.81
CA ARG A 33 -8.07 2.87 15.91
C ARG A 33 -7.38 1.61 15.42
N LEU A 34 -6.06 1.66 15.16
CA LEU A 34 -5.27 0.48 14.82
C LEU A 34 -5.24 -0.54 15.96
N GLU A 35 -5.10 -0.08 17.20
CA GLU A 35 -5.14 -0.94 18.40
C GLU A 35 -6.52 -1.57 18.58
N GLU A 36 -7.60 -0.80 18.46
CA GLU A 36 -8.98 -1.28 18.55
C GLU A 36 -9.30 -2.30 17.44
N GLY A 37 -8.86 -2.03 16.20
CA GLY A 37 -9.00 -2.92 15.05
C GLY A 37 -8.06 -4.12 15.07
N ASN A 38 -7.24 -4.27 16.12
CA ASN A 38 -6.25 -5.34 16.27
C ASN A 38 -5.24 -5.43 15.10
N VAL A 39 -4.91 -4.30 14.48
CA VAL A 39 -3.94 -4.25 13.39
C VAL A 39 -2.55 -4.54 13.91
N ALA A 40 -1.87 -5.48 13.29
CA ALA A 40 -0.50 -5.85 13.63
C ALA A 40 0.53 -5.00 12.89
N LEU A 41 0.26 -4.74 11.60
CA LEU A 41 1.13 -3.93 10.75
C LEU A 41 0.28 -3.14 9.75
N GLN A 42 0.54 -1.85 9.67
CA GLN A 42 -0.02 -0.94 8.68
C GLN A 42 1.06 -0.48 7.73
N ILE A 43 0.81 -0.59 6.41
CA ILE A 43 1.64 0.08 5.43
C ILE A 43 1.14 1.51 5.26
N LEU A 44 2.01 2.48 5.53
CA LEU A 44 1.73 3.90 5.45
C LEU A 44 2.37 4.48 4.19
N SER A 45 1.54 4.92 3.27
CA SER A 45 2.00 5.44 1.98
C SER A 45 2.31 6.93 2.01
N SER A 46 3.17 7.34 1.12
CA SER A 46 3.48 8.74 0.85
C SER A 46 2.96 9.12 -0.52
N THR A 47 1.80 9.76 -0.55
CA THR A 47 1.26 10.44 -1.74
C THR A 47 1.88 11.81 -1.85
N THR A 48 2.56 12.09 -2.95
CA THR A 48 3.36 13.32 -3.09
C THR A 48 2.81 14.29 -4.11
N LYS A 49 1.99 13.82 -5.06
CA LYS A 49 1.36 14.65 -6.09
C LYS A 49 0.03 14.05 -6.53
N ALA A 50 -0.98 14.90 -6.65
CA ALA A 50 -2.26 14.53 -7.23
C ALA A 50 -2.76 15.65 -8.16
N PRO A 51 -3.29 15.32 -9.36
CA PRO A 51 -3.82 16.30 -10.30
C PRO A 51 -5.03 17.05 -9.74
N LYS A 52 -5.19 18.30 -10.11
CA LYS A 52 -6.42 19.06 -9.84
C LYS A 52 -7.57 18.48 -10.68
N GLY A 53 -8.70 18.20 -10.04
CA GLY A 53 -9.85 17.61 -10.71
C GLY A 53 -9.60 16.19 -11.20
N GLN A 54 -8.80 15.44 -10.45
CA GLN A 54 -8.46 14.03 -10.76
C GLN A 54 -9.71 13.18 -11.00
N ASN A 55 -9.59 12.24 -11.93
CA ASN A 55 -10.61 11.25 -12.26
C ASN A 55 -9.98 9.90 -12.57
N TYR A 56 -10.80 8.86 -12.69
CA TYR A 56 -10.32 7.50 -12.95
C TYR A 56 -9.93 7.24 -14.40
N ASP A 57 -10.23 8.13 -15.34
CA ASP A 57 -10.07 7.85 -16.77
C ASP A 57 -8.80 8.47 -17.37
N ALA A 58 -8.58 9.77 -17.16
CA ALA A 58 -7.45 10.45 -17.78
C ALA A 58 -7.04 11.70 -16.98
N ASN A 59 -5.77 11.77 -16.60
CA ASN A 59 -5.20 12.91 -15.91
C ASN A 59 -3.83 13.26 -16.52
N SER A 60 -3.61 14.55 -16.75
CA SER A 60 -2.26 15.07 -17.02
C SER A 60 -1.50 15.28 -15.71
N GLY A 61 -0.18 15.20 -15.77
CA GLY A 61 0.69 15.50 -14.64
C GLY A 61 0.98 17.01 -14.44
N ASP A 62 0.22 17.92 -15.08
CA ASP A 62 0.58 19.34 -15.15
C ASP A 62 0.21 20.13 -13.90
N THR A 63 -0.69 19.63 -13.07
CA THR A 63 -1.16 20.27 -11.84
C THR A 63 -0.88 19.43 -10.62
N ASP A 64 -0.84 20.07 -9.45
CA ASP A 64 -0.60 19.41 -8.18
C ASP A 64 -1.37 20.08 -7.03
N ILE A 65 -2.41 19.39 -6.52
CA ILE A 65 -3.17 19.86 -5.37
C ILE A 65 -2.44 19.63 -4.04
N VAL A 66 -1.50 18.69 -3.99
CA VAL A 66 -0.76 18.36 -2.75
C VAL A 66 0.20 19.50 -2.37
N THR A 67 0.69 20.28 -3.34
CA THR A 67 1.46 21.50 -3.04
C THR A 67 0.65 22.48 -2.20
N ALA A 68 -0.60 22.76 -2.60
CA ALA A 68 -1.48 23.66 -1.84
C ALA A 68 -1.77 23.09 -0.44
N LEU A 69 -1.97 21.78 -0.34
CA LEU A 69 -2.18 21.09 0.94
C LEU A 69 -0.94 21.18 1.86
N ALA A 70 0.26 20.97 1.30
CA ALA A 70 1.51 21.08 2.07
C ALA A 70 1.71 22.50 2.65
N ILE A 71 1.40 23.54 1.86
CA ILE A 71 1.46 24.94 2.29
C ILE A 71 0.39 25.19 3.37
N ALA A 72 -0.86 24.80 3.12
CA ALA A 72 -1.97 25.01 4.06
C ALA A 72 -1.75 24.29 5.41
N GLN A 73 -1.08 23.14 5.39
CA GLN A 73 -0.72 22.39 6.60
C GLN A 73 0.59 22.88 7.24
N LEU A 74 1.20 23.96 6.74
CA LEU A 74 2.47 24.51 7.25
C LEU A 74 3.60 23.46 7.30
N GLN A 75 3.64 22.58 6.29
CA GLN A 75 4.74 21.63 6.16
C GLN A 75 6.06 22.37 5.88
N PRO A 76 7.23 21.78 6.16
CA PRO A 76 8.52 22.43 5.91
C PRO A 76 8.64 22.98 4.49
N VAL A 77 9.23 24.16 4.32
CA VAL A 77 9.34 24.84 3.01
C VAL A 77 9.96 23.94 1.92
N ARG A 78 10.91 23.06 2.30
CA ARG A 78 11.52 22.10 1.36
C ARG A 78 10.48 21.18 0.67
N THR A 79 9.34 20.90 1.31
CA THR A 79 8.28 20.06 0.74
C THR A 79 7.42 20.77 -0.29
N TRP A 80 7.48 22.10 -0.38
CA TRP A 80 6.60 22.87 -1.25
C TRP A 80 6.95 22.66 -2.74
N ASN A 81 8.25 22.51 -3.06
CA ASN A 81 8.74 22.43 -4.43
C ASN A 81 9.43 21.10 -4.78
N SER A 82 9.58 20.17 -3.85
CA SER A 82 10.19 18.86 -4.08
C SER A 82 9.28 17.73 -3.63
N LEU A 83 9.00 16.82 -4.55
CA LEU A 83 8.20 15.62 -4.30
C LEU A 83 8.99 14.61 -3.48
N LEU A 84 10.30 14.53 -3.69
CA LEU A 84 11.21 13.72 -2.85
C LEU A 84 11.17 14.19 -1.40
N GLU A 85 11.30 15.49 -1.16
CA GLU A 85 11.28 16.05 0.19
C GLU A 85 9.94 15.84 0.90
N ARG A 86 8.82 15.75 0.16
CA ARG A 86 7.53 15.35 0.73
C ARG A 86 7.57 13.93 1.28
N SER A 87 8.11 12.98 0.50
CA SER A 87 8.25 11.59 0.96
C SER A 87 9.18 11.49 2.16
N LEU A 88 10.32 12.19 2.14
CA LEU A 88 11.24 12.23 3.28
C LEU A 88 10.58 12.83 4.53
N TRP A 89 9.77 13.88 4.37
CA TRP A 89 9.00 14.46 5.46
C TRP A 89 7.94 13.49 6.02
N HIS A 90 7.25 12.75 5.16
CA HIS A 90 6.31 11.72 5.62
C HIS A 90 7.03 10.62 6.41
N ALA A 91 8.21 10.19 5.97
CA ALA A 91 9.04 9.26 6.73
C ALA A 91 9.47 9.84 8.10
N GLU A 92 9.90 11.11 8.14
CA GLU A 92 10.20 11.79 9.41
C GLU A 92 8.99 11.84 10.35
N LYS A 93 7.78 12.08 9.83
CA LYS A 93 6.54 12.07 10.64
C LYS A 93 6.32 10.69 11.27
N LEU A 94 6.48 9.62 10.50
CA LEU A 94 6.36 8.24 11.01
C LEU A 94 7.40 7.97 12.10
N HIS A 95 8.68 8.29 11.86
CA HIS A 95 9.74 8.04 12.84
C HIS A 95 9.54 8.84 14.13
N ARG A 96 9.10 10.10 14.03
CA ARG A 96 8.75 10.92 15.21
C ARG A 96 7.58 10.34 15.98
N ALA A 97 6.53 9.87 15.29
CA ALA A 97 5.39 9.23 15.94
C ALA A 97 5.82 7.94 16.65
N ALA A 98 6.62 7.09 16.00
CA ALA A 98 7.14 5.87 16.60
C ALA A 98 7.97 6.17 17.86
N ALA A 99 8.90 7.13 17.79
CA ALA A 99 9.72 7.54 18.93
C ALA A 99 8.89 8.09 20.11
N ALA A 100 7.82 8.84 19.83
CA ALA A 100 6.95 9.44 20.85
C ALA A 100 5.88 8.48 21.39
N SER A 101 5.71 7.29 20.80
CA SER A 101 4.63 6.36 21.12
C SER A 101 4.83 5.53 22.38
N ALA A 102 5.98 5.65 23.05
CA ALA A 102 6.38 4.78 24.16
C ALA A 102 6.35 3.27 23.80
N GLY A 103 6.70 2.94 22.55
CA GLY A 103 6.76 1.57 22.04
C GLY A 103 5.43 0.98 21.60
N ARG A 104 4.35 1.76 21.58
CA ARG A 104 3.04 1.34 21.03
C ARG A 104 3.05 1.27 19.50
N LEU A 105 3.81 2.14 18.83
CA LEU A 105 4.05 2.15 17.39
C LEU A 105 5.51 1.82 17.12
N VAL A 106 5.76 0.88 16.20
CA VAL A 106 7.11 0.42 15.84
C VAL A 106 7.31 0.56 14.34
N ALA A 107 8.31 1.34 13.92
CA ALA A 107 8.68 1.41 12.50
C ALA A 107 9.36 0.10 12.07
N VAL A 108 8.93 -0.46 10.95
CA VAL A 108 9.42 -1.73 10.38
C VAL A 108 9.99 -1.46 9.00
N ALA A 109 11.27 -1.80 8.81
CA ALA A 109 11.98 -1.64 7.54
C ALA A 109 12.89 -2.84 7.20
N THR A 110 12.95 -3.85 8.08
CA THR A 110 13.73 -5.06 7.85
C THR A 110 12.95 -6.31 8.27
N GLN A 111 13.37 -7.46 7.76
CA GLN A 111 12.78 -8.74 8.15
C GLN A 111 12.92 -8.98 9.67
N ASP A 112 14.08 -8.69 10.26
CA ASP A 112 14.31 -8.86 11.70
C ASP A 112 13.36 -7.97 12.52
N GLN A 113 13.11 -6.72 12.08
CA GLN A 113 12.15 -5.84 12.73
C GLN A 113 10.71 -6.36 12.62
N LEU A 114 10.33 -6.92 11.47
CA LEU A 114 9.03 -7.55 11.29
C LEU A 114 8.87 -8.75 12.24
N ASP A 115 9.87 -9.61 12.31
CA ASP A 115 9.85 -10.79 13.17
C ASP A 115 9.86 -10.41 14.66
N ALA A 116 10.63 -9.40 15.05
CA ALA A 116 10.62 -8.86 16.40
C ALA A 116 9.27 -8.25 16.80
N LEU A 117 8.61 -7.53 15.88
CA LEU A 117 7.24 -7.02 16.08
C LEU A 117 6.27 -8.16 16.34
N LEU A 118 6.26 -9.19 15.47
CA LEU A 118 5.35 -10.32 15.60
C LEU A 118 5.59 -11.13 16.89
N ALA A 119 6.84 -11.26 17.33
CA ALA A 119 7.17 -11.87 18.61
C ALA A 119 6.67 -11.03 19.79
N ALA A 120 6.89 -9.70 19.74
CA ALA A 120 6.45 -8.78 20.79
C ALA A 120 4.92 -8.78 20.95
N ARG A 121 4.18 -8.88 19.83
CA ARG A 121 2.70 -8.95 19.87
C ARG A 121 2.15 -10.17 20.59
N ARG A 122 2.92 -11.25 20.71
CA ARG A 122 2.52 -12.46 21.45
C ARG A 122 2.71 -12.34 22.96
N THR A 123 3.53 -11.41 23.41
CA THR A 123 3.99 -11.34 24.81
C THR A 123 3.64 -10.05 25.51
N LYS A 124 3.47 -8.94 24.79
CA LYS A 124 3.18 -7.61 25.35
C LYS A 124 1.68 -7.33 25.41
N VAL A 125 1.27 -6.59 26.45
CA VAL A 125 -0.11 -6.10 26.63
C VAL A 125 -0.02 -4.61 27.01
N PRO A 126 -0.58 -3.70 26.20
CA PRO A 126 -1.15 -3.94 24.88
C PRO A 126 -0.10 -4.37 23.84
N PRO A 127 -0.49 -5.10 22.80
CA PRO A 127 0.44 -5.51 21.77
C PRO A 127 0.83 -4.30 20.89
N PRO A 128 2.10 -4.13 20.50
CA PRO A 128 2.53 -3.01 19.68
C PRO A 128 1.95 -3.11 18.25
N VAL A 129 1.75 -1.97 17.62
CA VAL A 129 1.39 -1.83 16.20
C VAL A 129 2.65 -1.56 15.39
N GLY A 130 2.85 -2.26 14.31
CA GLY A 130 3.90 -1.97 13.32
C GLY A 130 3.44 -0.97 12.28
N ALA A 131 4.37 -0.17 11.76
CA ALA A 131 4.16 0.66 10.59
C ALA A 131 5.34 0.52 9.64
N MET A 132 5.06 0.26 8.36
CA MET A 132 6.07 0.23 7.30
C MET A 132 5.78 1.31 6.27
N MET A 133 6.84 1.98 5.80
CA MET A 133 6.71 3.08 4.85
C MET A 133 6.63 2.57 3.42
N SER A 134 5.68 3.10 2.65
CA SER A 134 5.62 2.99 1.19
C SER A 134 5.55 4.35 0.51
N VAL A 135 5.67 4.36 -0.81
CA VAL A 135 5.39 5.55 -1.64
C VAL A 135 4.42 5.19 -2.75
N GLU A 136 3.55 6.12 -3.08
CA GLU A 136 2.53 5.98 -4.11
C GLU A 136 2.89 6.81 -5.33
N GLY A 137 3.60 6.14 -6.24
CA GLY A 137 4.12 6.72 -7.47
C GLY A 137 5.55 7.24 -7.36
N LEU A 138 6.42 6.71 -8.23
CA LEU A 138 7.84 7.07 -8.29
C LEU A 138 8.12 8.43 -8.97
N HIS A 139 7.08 9.21 -9.34
CA HIS A 139 7.25 10.61 -9.70
C HIS A 139 7.96 11.42 -8.60
N ASN A 140 7.97 10.92 -7.36
CA ASN A 140 8.73 11.50 -6.26
C ASN A 140 10.26 11.32 -6.38
N LEU A 141 10.73 10.50 -7.30
CA LEU A 141 12.15 10.45 -7.66
C LEU A 141 12.58 11.62 -8.55
N GLU A 142 11.63 12.43 -9.05
CA GLU A 142 11.89 13.63 -9.87
C GLU A 142 12.77 13.31 -11.09
N GLY A 143 12.58 12.12 -11.70
CA GLY A 143 13.35 11.62 -12.84
C GLY A 143 14.77 11.10 -12.51
N HIS A 144 15.17 11.13 -11.25
CA HIS A 144 16.51 10.72 -10.79
C HIS A 144 16.46 9.40 -10.02
N ILE A 145 16.87 8.30 -10.67
CA ILE A 145 16.80 6.96 -10.08
C ILE A 145 17.61 6.82 -8.77
N ASP A 146 18.69 7.61 -8.60
CA ASP A 146 19.52 7.61 -7.39
C ASP A 146 18.76 8.16 -6.15
N ASN A 147 17.66 8.87 -6.35
CA ASN A 147 16.79 9.26 -5.25
C ASN A 147 16.10 8.07 -4.58
N LEU A 148 16.09 6.89 -5.23
CA LEU A 148 15.61 5.64 -4.63
C LEU A 148 16.41 5.27 -3.37
N ASP A 149 17.74 5.52 -3.37
CA ASP A 149 18.60 5.27 -2.20
C ASP A 149 18.23 6.14 -1.00
N LYS A 150 17.81 7.40 -1.27
CA LYS A 150 17.35 8.30 -0.22
C LYS A 150 16.03 7.83 0.40
N LEU A 151 15.10 7.36 -0.44
CA LEU A 151 13.85 6.77 0.04
C LEU A 151 14.11 5.50 0.85
N TYR A 152 14.99 4.63 0.36
CA TYR A 152 15.37 3.40 1.06
C TYR A 152 16.01 3.70 2.42
N ALA A 153 16.93 4.67 2.48
CA ALA A 153 17.57 5.11 3.71
C ALA A 153 16.57 5.73 4.70
N ALA A 154 15.51 6.38 4.21
CA ALA A 154 14.42 6.92 5.03
C ALA A 154 13.45 5.83 5.55
N GLY A 155 13.61 4.57 5.14
CA GLY A 155 12.80 3.44 5.61
C GLY A 155 11.69 3.01 4.66
N VAL A 156 11.61 3.55 3.44
CA VAL A 156 10.66 3.09 2.42
C VAL A 156 11.04 1.67 1.97
N ARG A 157 10.05 0.76 1.95
CA ARG A 157 10.25 -0.66 1.61
C ARG A 157 9.27 -1.20 0.59
N MET A 158 8.30 -0.41 0.17
CA MET A 158 7.39 -0.72 -0.93
C MET A 158 7.19 0.54 -1.76
N ALA A 159 7.07 0.41 -3.08
CA ALA A 159 6.80 1.54 -3.94
C ALA A 159 5.89 1.17 -5.12
N GLY A 160 4.82 1.95 -5.28
CA GLY A 160 4.02 2.01 -6.50
C GLY A 160 4.75 2.77 -7.60
N ILE A 161 4.73 2.26 -8.82
CA ILE A 161 5.48 2.89 -9.93
C ILE A 161 4.77 4.16 -10.39
N THR A 162 3.45 4.16 -10.42
CA THR A 162 2.62 5.30 -10.85
C THR A 162 1.55 5.62 -9.82
N HIS A 163 0.93 6.80 -9.95
CA HIS A 163 -0.29 7.18 -9.25
C HIS A 163 -1.34 7.67 -10.28
N PHE A 164 -1.93 8.83 -10.15
CA PHE A 164 -3.01 9.32 -11.02
C PHE A 164 -2.57 9.87 -12.38
N PHE A 165 -1.31 9.78 -12.77
CA PHE A 165 -0.78 10.26 -14.06
C PHE A 165 0.44 9.46 -14.49
N ASP A 166 0.69 9.46 -15.82
CA ASP A 166 1.91 8.87 -16.37
C ASP A 166 3.14 9.66 -15.87
N ASN A 167 4.21 8.96 -15.55
CA ASN A 167 5.47 9.56 -15.12
C ASN A 167 6.66 9.08 -15.97
N GLU A 168 7.87 9.44 -15.59
CA GLU A 168 9.10 9.11 -16.31
C GLU A 168 9.39 7.60 -16.36
N PHE A 169 8.78 6.82 -15.46
CA PHE A 169 9.03 5.40 -15.29
C PHE A 169 7.98 4.52 -15.99
N ALA A 170 6.71 4.93 -15.99
CA ALA A 170 5.62 4.10 -16.52
C ALA A 170 4.33 4.89 -16.78
N GLY A 171 3.42 4.25 -17.51
CA GLY A 171 2.04 4.71 -17.65
C GLY A 171 1.17 4.32 -16.47
N SER A 172 0.33 5.25 -16.05
CA SER A 172 -0.72 5.06 -15.05
C SER A 172 -2.02 4.59 -15.71
N MET A 173 -2.80 3.79 -15.01
CA MET A 173 -4.17 3.45 -15.41
C MET A 173 -5.06 4.68 -15.54
N HIS A 174 -4.74 5.74 -14.82
CA HIS A 174 -5.41 7.04 -14.82
C HIS A 174 -4.71 8.10 -15.66
N GLY A 175 -3.58 7.75 -16.32
CA GLY A 175 -2.79 8.66 -17.16
C GLY A 175 -3.40 8.90 -18.53
N MET A 176 -2.77 9.75 -19.31
CA MET A 176 -3.17 10.09 -20.67
C MET A 176 -2.72 9.05 -21.70
N LYS A 177 -1.50 8.48 -21.52
CA LYS A 177 -0.89 7.55 -22.48
C LYS A 177 -1.08 6.10 -22.08
N LYS A 178 -1.10 5.80 -20.78
CA LYS A 178 -1.27 4.45 -20.22
C LYS A 178 -0.28 3.42 -20.81
N GLY A 179 0.96 3.86 -21.08
CA GLY A 179 2.01 3.00 -21.63
C GLY A 179 2.56 1.98 -20.63
N GLY A 180 3.42 1.08 -21.10
CA GLY A 180 4.18 0.16 -20.24
C GLY A 180 5.33 0.85 -19.51
N LEU A 181 6.27 0.05 -18.99
CA LEU A 181 7.51 0.55 -18.41
C LEU A 181 8.38 1.22 -19.47
N THR A 182 8.88 2.40 -19.15
CA THR A 182 9.97 3.01 -19.92
C THR A 182 11.29 2.25 -19.70
N PRO A 183 12.37 2.52 -20.46
CA PRO A 183 13.69 2.00 -20.14
C PRO A 183 14.13 2.32 -18.71
N LEU A 184 13.89 3.56 -18.24
CA LEU A 184 14.17 3.97 -16.86
C LEU A 184 13.28 3.24 -15.85
N GLY A 185 12.01 2.96 -16.21
CA GLY A 185 11.10 2.18 -15.40
C GLY A 185 11.57 0.73 -15.21
N ARG A 186 12.13 0.11 -16.23
CA ARG A 186 12.71 -1.25 -16.10
C ARG A 186 13.93 -1.26 -15.18
N GLU A 187 14.76 -0.23 -15.26
CA GLU A 187 15.92 -0.09 -14.41
C GLU A 187 15.52 0.11 -12.94
N VAL A 188 14.55 0.97 -12.66
CA VAL A 188 14.11 1.23 -11.28
C VAL A 188 13.46 0.00 -10.66
N VAL A 189 12.64 -0.77 -11.39
CA VAL A 189 12.06 -2.01 -10.91
C VAL A 189 13.14 -3.04 -10.55
N ALA A 190 14.14 -3.23 -11.43
CA ALA A 190 15.27 -4.14 -11.18
C ALA A 190 16.08 -3.70 -9.94
N ARG A 191 16.29 -2.38 -9.77
CA ARG A 191 17.01 -1.82 -8.61
C ARG A 191 16.22 -2.01 -7.31
N MET A 192 14.89 -1.77 -7.32
CA MET A 192 14.01 -2.03 -6.19
C MET A 192 14.13 -3.47 -5.69
N GLU A 193 14.01 -4.45 -6.59
CA GLU A 193 14.13 -5.87 -6.23
C GLU A 193 15.52 -6.19 -5.64
N THR A 194 16.58 -5.62 -6.23
CA THR A 194 17.96 -5.82 -5.75
C THR A 194 18.16 -5.27 -4.35
N MET A 195 17.55 -4.13 -4.03
CA MET A 195 17.64 -3.48 -2.72
C MET A 195 16.77 -4.14 -1.65
N GLY A 196 15.82 -5.00 -2.01
CA GLY A 196 14.80 -5.50 -1.09
C GLY A 196 13.67 -4.48 -0.86
N MET A 197 13.28 -3.79 -1.92
CA MET A 197 12.05 -3.01 -1.99
C MET A 197 10.99 -3.77 -2.77
N ILE A 198 9.77 -3.78 -2.24
CA ILE A 198 8.62 -4.48 -2.83
C ILE A 198 8.03 -3.62 -3.94
N VAL A 199 7.83 -4.24 -5.11
CA VAL A 199 7.17 -3.59 -6.25
C VAL A 199 5.66 -3.68 -6.08
N ASP A 200 5.00 -2.52 -6.10
CA ASP A 200 3.56 -2.38 -6.04
C ASP A 200 3.01 -1.94 -7.41
N VAL A 201 2.04 -2.70 -7.94
CA VAL A 201 1.40 -2.42 -9.24
C VAL A 201 0.11 -1.64 -9.13
N ALA A 202 -0.30 -1.23 -7.93
CA ALA A 202 -1.45 -0.35 -7.77
C ALA A 202 -1.29 0.90 -8.64
N HIS A 203 -2.37 1.35 -9.31
CA HIS A 203 -2.40 2.43 -10.29
C HIS A 203 -1.61 2.24 -11.59
N CYS A 204 -0.81 1.19 -11.73
CA CYS A 204 -0.14 0.90 -13.00
C CYS A 204 -1.17 0.66 -14.12
N SER A 205 -0.88 1.16 -15.33
CA SER A 205 -1.65 0.79 -16.52
C SER A 205 -1.57 -0.72 -16.76
N HIS A 206 -2.51 -1.30 -17.49
CA HIS A 206 -2.46 -2.72 -17.87
C HIS A 206 -1.15 -3.09 -18.56
N ALA A 207 -0.62 -2.20 -19.42
CA ALA A 207 0.69 -2.40 -20.06
C ALA A 207 1.84 -2.37 -19.06
N CYS A 208 1.80 -1.47 -18.08
CA CYS A 208 2.79 -1.40 -16.99
C CYS A 208 2.75 -2.67 -16.13
N VAL A 209 1.56 -3.11 -15.72
CA VAL A 209 1.38 -4.37 -14.97
C VAL A 209 1.98 -5.54 -15.74
N ALA A 210 1.63 -5.69 -17.02
CA ALA A 210 2.15 -6.77 -17.86
C ALA A 210 3.68 -6.76 -17.98
N ASP A 211 4.28 -5.58 -18.14
CA ASP A 211 5.74 -5.43 -18.21
C ASP A 211 6.42 -5.80 -16.89
N ILE A 212 5.86 -5.36 -15.73
CA ILE A 212 6.38 -5.71 -14.41
C ILE A 212 6.29 -7.22 -14.17
N LEU A 213 5.12 -7.82 -14.40
CA LEU A 213 4.90 -9.25 -14.17
C LEU A 213 5.82 -10.12 -15.02
N LYS A 214 6.16 -9.67 -16.25
CA LYS A 214 7.09 -10.38 -17.15
C LYS A 214 8.53 -10.37 -16.66
N MET A 215 8.95 -9.34 -15.91
CA MET A 215 10.34 -9.19 -15.46
C MET A 215 10.54 -9.48 -13.98
N ALA A 216 9.47 -9.58 -13.19
CA ALA A 216 9.51 -9.76 -11.75
C ALA A 216 10.26 -11.04 -11.36
N ARG A 217 11.19 -10.92 -10.43
CA ARG A 217 11.96 -12.02 -9.83
C ARG A 217 11.55 -12.26 -8.38
N ARG A 218 10.62 -11.47 -7.87
CA ARG A 218 10.11 -11.48 -6.51
C ARG A 218 8.59 -11.35 -6.49
N PRO A 219 7.94 -11.70 -5.39
CA PRO A 219 6.51 -11.45 -5.24
C PRO A 219 6.17 -9.97 -5.47
N VAL A 220 5.23 -9.71 -6.38
CA VAL A 220 4.68 -8.40 -6.68
C VAL A 220 3.42 -8.18 -5.86
N VAL A 221 3.20 -6.97 -5.40
CA VAL A 221 2.00 -6.59 -4.63
C VAL A 221 1.10 -5.70 -5.49
N SER A 222 -0.21 -5.92 -5.43
CA SER A 222 -1.19 -4.87 -5.69
C SER A 222 -1.69 -4.42 -4.32
N SER A 223 -1.18 -3.32 -3.81
CA SER A 223 -1.36 -2.95 -2.40
C SER A 223 -2.80 -2.61 -2.04
N HIS A 224 -3.54 -2.00 -2.98
CA HIS A 224 -4.93 -1.58 -2.81
C HIS A 224 -5.62 -1.48 -4.17
N GLY A 225 -6.89 -1.84 -4.21
CA GLY A 225 -7.70 -1.83 -5.43
C GLY A 225 -8.88 -2.78 -5.31
N GLY A 226 -9.45 -3.12 -6.44
CA GLY A 226 -10.52 -4.11 -6.54
C GLY A 226 -10.28 -5.06 -7.70
N VAL A 227 -11.30 -5.82 -8.03
CA VAL A 227 -11.28 -6.77 -9.14
C VAL A 227 -12.42 -6.48 -10.11
N GLN A 228 -12.15 -6.44 -11.41
CA GLN A 228 -13.15 -6.09 -12.44
C GLN A 228 -14.34 -7.05 -12.47
N ALA A 229 -14.16 -8.28 -12.05
CA ALA A 229 -15.22 -9.28 -11.99
C ALA A 229 -16.34 -8.89 -10.99
N THR A 230 -16.05 -8.13 -9.95
CA THR A 230 -17.04 -7.70 -8.95
C THR A 230 -17.37 -6.22 -9.04
N CYS A 231 -16.46 -5.40 -9.56
CA CYS A 231 -16.65 -3.96 -9.75
C CYS A 231 -15.89 -3.50 -11.00
N LYS A 232 -16.61 -3.35 -12.12
CA LYS A 232 -16.02 -3.07 -13.43
C LYS A 232 -15.62 -1.62 -13.60
N VAL A 233 -14.49 -1.27 -13.00
CA VAL A 233 -13.84 0.04 -13.11
C VAL A 233 -12.43 -0.18 -13.64
N ASN A 234 -11.88 0.73 -14.46
CA ASN A 234 -10.54 0.62 -15.04
C ASN A 234 -9.42 0.53 -13.98
N ARG A 235 -9.67 1.06 -12.78
CA ARG A 235 -8.77 0.99 -11.60
C ARG A 235 -8.55 -0.44 -11.11
N ASN A 236 -9.51 -1.34 -11.34
CA ASN A 236 -9.52 -2.68 -10.79
C ASN A 236 -8.81 -3.68 -11.72
N LEU A 237 -8.16 -4.68 -11.12
CA LEU A 237 -7.42 -5.69 -11.85
C LEU A 237 -8.35 -6.62 -12.65
N THR A 238 -7.88 -7.00 -13.83
CA THR A 238 -8.46 -8.09 -14.62
C THR A 238 -8.06 -9.45 -14.03
N ASP A 239 -8.78 -10.50 -14.38
CA ASP A 239 -8.45 -11.87 -13.97
C ASP A 239 -7.05 -12.30 -14.42
N ASP A 240 -6.60 -11.86 -15.59
CA ASP A 240 -5.26 -12.19 -16.09
C ASP A 240 -4.17 -11.49 -15.29
N GLU A 241 -4.37 -10.25 -14.87
CA GLU A 241 -3.46 -9.54 -14.00
C GLU A 241 -3.41 -10.16 -12.60
N ILE A 242 -4.56 -10.60 -12.06
CA ILE A 242 -4.62 -11.33 -10.79
C ILE A 242 -3.82 -12.64 -10.88
N ARG A 243 -4.00 -13.41 -11.96
CA ARG A 243 -3.19 -14.61 -12.21
C ARG A 243 -1.71 -14.31 -12.33
N GLY A 244 -1.36 -13.19 -12.99
CA GLY A 244 0.01 -12.74 -13.11
C GLY A 244 0.64 -12.38 -11.77
N VAL A 245 -0.05 -11.61 -10.91
CA VAL A 245 0.41 -11.30 -9.55
C VAL A 245 0.58 -12.59 -8.74
N ALA A 246 -0.39 -13.51 -8.81
CA ALA A 246 -0.32 -14.81 -8.13
C ALA A 246 0.87 -15.66 -8.60
N ALA A 247 1.15 -15.68 -9.91
CA ALA A 247 2.28 -16.41 -10.48
C ALA A 247 3.65 -15.93 -9.95
N THR A 248 3.78 -14.68 -9.49
CA THR A 248 4.98 -14.18 -8.80
C THR A 248 5.07 -14.63 -7.34
N GLY A 249 4.04 -15.26 -6.79
CA GLY A 249 3.87 -15.51 -5.36
C GLY A 249 3.35 -14.29 -4.58
N GLY A 250 2.87 -13.27 -5.29
CA GLY A 250 2.39 -12.01 -4.74
C GLY A 250 0.99 -12.06 -4.12
N VAL A 251 0.46 -10.88 -3.79
CA VAL A 251 -0.88 -10.71 -3.19
C VAL A 251 -1.64 -9.54 -3.81
N VAL A 252 -2.96 -9.65 -3.79
CA VAL A 252 -3.90 -8.61 -4.19
C VAL A 252 -4.62 -8.08 -2.95
N GLY A 253 -4.32 -6.84 -2.57
CA GLY A 253 -4.97 -6.10 -1.49
C GLY A 253 -6.31 -5.53 -1.97
N ILE A 254 -7.39 -5.92 -1.32
CA ILE A 254 -8.73 -5.44 -1.62
C ILE A 254 -9.03 -4.20 -0.79
N GLY A 255 -9.42 -3.13 -1.49
CA GLY A 255 -9.81 -1.86 -0.92
C GLY A 255 -11.26 -1.82 -0.44
N TYR A 256 -11.62 -0.73 0.25
CA TYR A 256 -12.93 -0.61 0.90
C TYR A 256 -13.78 0.54 0.35
N TRP A 257 -13.29 1.27 -0.65
CA TRP A 257 -13.99 2.41 -1.25
C TRP A 257 -14.82 2.01 -2.47
N ASP A 258 -15.68 2.91 -2.88
CA ASP A 258 -16.68 2.70 -3.93
C ASP A 258 -16.08 2.30 -5.29
N ALA A 259 -14.95 2.88 -5.72
CA ALA A 259 -14.34 2.47 -6.99
C ALA A 259 -13.62 1.11 -6.91
N ALA A 260 -13.26 0.62 -5.72
CA ALA A 260 -12.68 -0.71 -5.57
C ALA A 260 -13.75 -1.81 -5.60
N VAL A 261 -14.85 -1.61 -4.87
CA VAL A 261 -15.85 -2.67 -4.61
C VAL A 261 -17.27 -2.32 -5.02
N CYS A 262 -17.51 -1.16 -5.66
CA CYS A 262 -18.78 -0.59 -6.11
C CYS A 262 -19.76 -0.27 -4.98
N ASP A 263 -19.96 -1.15 -4.02
CA ASP A 263 -20.68 -0.90 -2.77
C ASP A 263 -19.71 -1.09 -1.59
N THR A 264 -19.54 -0.06 -0.79
CA THR A 264 -18.56 0.01 0.32
C THR A 264 -18.89 -0.87 1.53
N SER A 265 -19.85 -1.80 1.40
CA SER A 265 -20.20 -2.73 2.47
C SER A 265 -19.08 -3.77 2.70
N PRO A 266 -18.92 -4.26 3.94
CA PRO A 266 -18.01 -5.38 4.23
C PRO A 266 -18.30 -6.63 3.38
N ALA A 267 -19.56 -6.88 3.02
CA ALA A 267 -19.97 -7.97 2.14
C ALA A 267 -19.39 -7.82 0.72
N SER A 268 -19.33 -6.61 0.18
CA SER A 268 -18.73 -6.34 -1.14
C SER A 268 -17.21 -6.49 -1.11
N VAL A 269 -16.55 -6.12 -0.02
CA VAL A 269 -15.13 -6.42 0.20
C VAL A 269 -14.90 -7.94 0.23
N ALA A 270 -15.68 -8.67 1.02
CA ALA A 270 -15.58 -10.14 1.10
C ALA A 270 -15.88 -10.81 -0.27
N LYS A 271 -16.81 -10.29 -1.06
CA LYS A 271 -17.11 -10.77 -2.42
C LYS A 271 -15.89 -10.62 -3.35
N ALA A 272 -15.19 -9.48 -3.32
CA ALA A 272 -13.98 -9.27 -4.11
C ALA A 272 -12.84 -10.20 -3.65
N MET A 273 -12.64 -10.34 -2.33
CA MET A 273 -11.65 -11.27 -1.78
C MET A 273 -11.97 -12.73 -2.16
N LYS A 274 -13.26 -13.11 -2.14
CA LYS A 274 -13.72 -14.43 -2.59
C LYS A 274 -13.38 -14.67 -4.05
N HIS A 275 -13.57 -13.68 -4.93
CA HIS A 275 -13.21 -13.82 -6.33
C HIS A 275 -11.72 -14.12 -6.51
N VAL A 276 -10.83 -13.40 -5.83
CA VAL A 276 -9.39 -13.67 -5.88
C VAL A 276 -9.08 -15.07 -5.37
N ARG A 277 -9.64 -15.47 -4.21
CA ARG A 277 -9.48 -16.83 -3.65
C ARG A 277 -9.90 -17.91 -4.62
N ASP A 278 -11.08 -17.77 -5.21
CA ASP A 278 -11.66 -18.80 -6.11
C ASP A 278 -10.90 -18.87 -7.45
N LEU A 279 -10.26 -17.77 -7.88
CA LEU A 279 -9.51 -17.67 -9.13
C LEU A 279 -8.07 -18.21 -9.03
N VAL A 280 -7.35 -17.88 -7.94
CA VAL A 280 -5.89 -18.13 -7.83
C VAL A 280 -5.45 -18.76 -6.51
N GLY A 281 -6.35 -18.95 -5.55
CA GLY A 281 -6.05 -19.51 -4.23
C GLY A 281 -6.05 -18.45 -3.13
N ILE A 282 -6.25 -18.93 -1.91
CA ILE A 282 -6.32 -18.06 -0.72
C ILE A 282 -5.02 -17.34 -0.44
N GLU A 283 -3.88 -17.91 -0.85
CA GLU A 283 -2.52 -17.39 -0.61
C GLU A 283 -2.27 -16.03 -1.23
N HIS A 284 -3.16 -15.58 -2.13
CA HIS A 284 -3.01 -14.35 -2.89
C HIS A 284 -3.98 -13.24 -2.46
N VAL A 285 -4.78 -13.47 -1.43
CA VAL A 285 -5.76 -12.51 -0.91
C VAL A 285 -5.15 -11.69 0.23
N ALA A 286 -5.32 -10.36 0.22
CA ALA A 286 -4.87 -9.46 1.27
C ALA A 286 -5.83 -8.27 1.45
N LEU A 287 -5.58 -7.45 2.48
CA LEU A 287 -6.27 -6.19 2.76
C LEU A 287 -5.46 -5.00 2.23
N GLY A 288 -6.15 -4.00 1.69
CA GLY A 288 -5.54 -2.76 1.21
C GLY A 288 -6.55 -1.62 1.26
N SER A 289 -6.78 -1.07 2.45
CA SER A 289 -7.94 -0.22 2.76
C SER A 289 -8.07 1.06 1.93
N ASP A 290 -6.95 1.66 1.57
CA ASP A 290 -6.88 3.04 1.03
C ASP A 290 -7.47 4.08 2.01
N TYR A 291 -7.36 3.81 3.32
CA TYR A 291 -7.81 4.74 4.34
C TYR A 291 -7.06 6.05 4.26
N ASP A 292 -7.80 7.14 4.46
CA ASP A 292 -7.31 8.52 4.40
C ASP A 292 -6.84 9.00 3.01
N GLY A 293 -7.02 8.20 1.94
CA GLY A 293 -6.68 8.51 0.55
C GLY A 293 -7.73 9.35 -0.19
N ALA A 294 -8.50 10.18 0.53
CA ALA A 294 -9.63 10.95 0.00
C ALA A 294 -10.74 10.07 -0.62
N THR A 295 -10.86 8.84 -0.14
CA THR A 295 -11.84 7.84 -0.55
C THR A 295 -13.07 7.85 0.36
N THR A 296 -14.22 7.42 -0.20
CA THR A 296 -15.44 7.22 0.57
C THR A 296 -15.52 5.77 1.04
N VAL A 297 -15.44 5.57 2.35
CA VAL A 297 -15.53 4.26 3.00
C VAL A 297 -16.65 4.25 4.04
N ARG A 298 -17.18 3.07 4.37
CA ARG A 298 -18.32 2.93 5.28
C ARG A 298 -17.90 2.73 6.74
N PHE A 299 -16.69 2.23 6.98
CA PHE A 299 -16.18 1.89 8.31
C PHE A 299 -14.72 2.31 8.43
N ASP A 300 -14.25 2.60 9.64
CA ASP A 300 -12.87 2.93 9.93
C ASP A 300 -12.07 1.71 10.44
N THR A 301 -10.79 1.89 10.71
CA THR A 301 -9.89 0.80 11.13
C THR A 301 -10.36 0.11 12.42
N SER A 302 -11.00 0.82 13.36
CA SER A 302 -11.52 0.24 14.61
C SER A 302 -12.65 -0.77 14.37
N GLN A 303 -13.26 -0.74 13.20
CA GLN A 303 -14.42 -1.55 12.81
C GLN A 303 -14.07 -2.71 11.86
N LEU A 304 -12.79 -3.04 11.68
CA LEU A 304 -12.33 -4.14 10.81
C LEU A 304 -12.91 -5.52 11.15
N VAL A 305 -13.48 -5.68 12.34
CA VAL A 305 -14.22 -6.90 12.71
C VAL A 305 -15.38 -7.19 11.74
N GLN A 306 -15.97 -6.15 11.11
CA GLN A 306 -17.04 -6.31 10.12
C GLN A 306 -16.55 -7.04 8.85
N VAL A 307 -15.28 -6.81 8.45
CA VAL A 307 -14.69 -7.57 7.33
C VAL A 307 -14.49 -9.04 7.71
N THR A 308 -14.03 -9.32 8.94
CA THR A 308 -13.91 -10.70 9.44
C THR A 308 -15.26 -11.42 9.44
N GLU A 309 -16.33 -10.74 9.90
CA GLU A 309 -17.69 -11.29 9.89
C GLU A 309 -18.17 -11.56 8.46
N ALA A 310 -18.00 -10.61 7.56
CA ALA A 310 -18.37 -10.78 6.14
C ALA A 310 -17.61 -11.94 5.46
N LEU A 311 -16.34 -12.18 5.82
CA LEU A 311 -15.59 -13.33 5.31
C LEU A 311 -16.17 -14.66 5.81
N ILE A 312 -16.59 -14.74 7.09
CA ILE A 312 -17.29 -15.93 7.64
C ILE A 312 -18.59 -16.17 6.86
N GLU A 313 -19.39 -15.12 6.65
CA GLU A 313 -20.65 -15.20 5.89
C GLU A 313 -20.44 -15.59 4.43
N ALA A 314 -19.30 -15.18 3.83
CA ALA A 314 -18.89 -15.55 2.48
C ALA A 314 -18.32 -16.98 2.37
N GLY A 315 -18.26 -17.73 3.48
CA GLY A 315 -17.84 -19.13 3.54
C GLY A 315 -16.32 -19.32 3.55
N PHE A 316 -15.56 -18.38 4.08
CA PHE A 316 -14.14 -18.58 4.36
C PHE A 316 -13.97 -19.40 5.64
N THR A 317 -13.05 -20.34 5.60
CA THR A 317 -12.64 -21.08 6.81
C THR A 317 -11.79 -20.20 7.73
N ASP A 318 -11.62 -20.59 8.98
CA ASP A 318 -10.77 -19.88 9.95
C ASP A 318 -9.33 -19.70 9.44
N ASP A 319 -8.77 -20.70 8.77
CA ASP A 319 -7.41 -20.63 8.23
C ASP A 319 -7.32 -19.71 7.01
N GLU A 320 -8.34 -19.71 6.14
CA GLU A 320 -8.43 -18.75 5.03
C GLU A 320 -8.56 -17.31 5.55
N ILE A 321 -9.33 -17.09 6.61
CA ILE A 321 -9.45 -15.77 7.25
C ILE A 321 -8.10 -15.34 7.83
N ARG A 322 -7.37 -16.23 8.54
CA ARG A 322 -6.01 -15.91 9.03
C ARG A 322 -5.06 -15.57 7.90
N ALA A 323 -5.11 -16.28 6.79
CA ALA A 323 -4.30 -16.04 5.62
C ALA A 323 -4.62 -14.66 4.99
N ALA A 324 -5.89 -14.41 4.67
CA ALA A 324 -6.34 -13.20 3.98
C ALA A 324 -6.18 -11.92 4.83
N MET A 325 -6.48 -12.00 6.14
CA MET A 325 -6.43 -10.84 7.03
C MET A 325 -4.99 -10.38 7.34
N GLY A 326 -3.96 -11.20 7.06
CA GLY A 326 -2.58 -10.75 7.24
C GLY A 326 -1.49 -11.79 7.02
N GLY A 327 -1.80 -13.09 7.12
CA GLY A 327 -0.79 -14.14 6.93
C GLY A 327 -0.08 -14.06 5.58
N ASN A 328 -0.84 -13.85 4.51
CA ASN A 328 -0.32 -13.72 3.15
C ASN A 328 0.55 -12.46 2.98
N ALA A 329 0.09 -11.33 3.51
CA ALA A 329 0.86 -10.09 3.50
C ALA A 329 2.20 -10.26 4.22
N ILE A 330 2.21 -10.87 5.42
CA ILE A 330 3.45 -11.16 6.17
C ILE A 330 4.40 -12.03 5.34
N ARG A 331 3.91 -13.07 4.68
CA ARG A 331 4.72 -13.94 3.81
C ARG A 331 5.41 -13.13 2.71
N VAL A 332 4.67 -12.28 2.01
CA VAL A 332 5.18 -11.46 0.90
C VAL A 332 6.16 -10.40 1.43
N LEU A 333 5.84 -9.73 2.53
CA LEU A 333 6.72 -8.74 3.15
C LEU A 333 8.05 -9.37 3.59
N ARG A 334 8.04 -10.55 4.23
CA ARG A 334 9.27 -11.27 4.57
C ARG A 334 10.12 -11.56 3.34
N ALA A 335 9.53 -12.08 2.28
CA ALA A 335 10.25 -12.34 1.04
C ALA A 335 10.81 -11.06 0.39
N GLY A 336 10.03 -9.96 0.43
CA GLY A 336 10.37 -8.70 -0.22
C GLY A 336 11.45 -7.88 0.50
N LEU A 337 11.53 -7.98 1.83
CA LEU A 337 12.45 -7.18 2.66
C LEU A 337 13.92 -7.66 2.64
N VAL A 338 14.21 -8.75 1.98
CA VAL A 338 15.57 -9.28 1.86
C VAL A 338 16.18 -8.84 0.53
N PRO A 339 17.31 -8.12 0.50
CA PRO A 339 18.00 -7.80 -0.75
C PRO A 339 18.34 -9.04 -1.56
N LEU A 340 18.28 -8.96 -2.90
CA LEU A 340 18.80 -10.04 -3.75
C LEU A 340 20.33 -10.04 -3.66
N THR A 341 20.88 -11.18 -3.33
CA THR A 341 22.34 -11.38 -3.49
C THR A 341 22.67 -11.28 -4.98
N PRO A 342 23.63 -10.41 -5.40
CA PRO A 342 24.08 -10.42 -6.78
C PRO A 342 24.53 -11.85 -7.16
N PRO A 343 24.28 -12.31 -8.40
CA PRO A 343 24.84 -13.57 -8.85
C PRO A 343 26.36 -13.51 -8.65
N ALA A 344 26.93 -14.57 -8.10
CA ALA A 344 28.39 -14.69 -7.97
C ALA A 344 29.00 -14.43 -9.35
N GLN A 345 29.94 -13.46 -9.42
CA GLN A 345 30.66 -13.11 -10.64
C GLN A 345 31.59 -14.24 -11.02
#